data_68fed0189e24ab0958b9547ead10ac48
#
_entry.id   68fed0189e24ab0958b9547ead10ac48
#
_cell.length_a   1.000
_cell.length_b   1.000
_cell.length_c   1.000
_cell.angle_alpha   90.00
_cell.angle_beta   90.00
_cell.angle_gamma   90.00
#
_symmetry.space_group_name_H-M   'P 1'
#
loop_
_entity.id
_entity.type
_entity.pdbx_description
1 polymer ?
#
loop_
_entity_poly.entity_id
_entity_poly.type
_entity_poly.pdbx_seq_one_letter_code
_entity_poly.pdbx_strand_id
1 'polypeptide(L)'
;SDTSEQTQAANENEAKVLTIVTAKELDSLTTLTMNKENNIACGLVYETLVAYEDGEIVPKLAEEWGWDETNTVLTFKLRQDVAFTDGAAFNAESVKEILDFDRSNPNFSGIKGIYNIESVEVVDEYTVAVHYAAPCFSYINDFCFQNVAGMMSPNVFEAENFQTFTDVVGTGPYIREEMISGDCTRFVRNENYWGEAPYYDEVVIKYIPEASSRLQALQTGEVDLIYGADLLSYDDYNQALSLDGIEGAINDGNTLTRNLVLNASSEILSDLKVRQAIAYAVNKEEITKGLTYGYETPATSLFAPGAPYTDITYNSTWSYDLDKANALLDEAGWVMNESTGIREKDGQQLSLNYTYWTDLSLAQDMALAIKTQLAEVGIDVTTTGQDQMTWWTEGVAGNYDITTWNTEGSYTEPHKFLQESLGADPHAISLQALEDFQSYSDAVNAFSTSADPEVVQSAIATALNVSNDNVIDLPISYSKDLVVYNSSKIAGYTFSSVPQFFEIDNVQPAE
;
A
#
# COMPACT_ATOMS: atom_id res chain seq x y z
N SER A 1 -4.74 -31.53 -48.37
CA SER A 1 -3.78 -30.44 -48.06
C SER A 1 -4.45 -29.07 -47.82
N ASP A 2 -5.79 -29.00 -47.79
CA ASP A 2 -6.52 -27.72 -47.62
C ASP A 2 -7.17 -27.52 -46.25
N THR A 3 -7.02 -28.49 -45.34
CA THR A 3 -7.68 -28.43 -44.02
C THR A 3 -6.79 -27.87 -42.91
N SER A 4 -5.46 -27.83 -43.12
CA SER A 4 -4.53 -27.30 -42.10
C SER A 4 -4.33 -25.79 -42.15
N GLU A 5 -4.42 -25.20 -43.36
CA GLU A 5 -4.31 -23.74 -43.53
C GLU A 5 -5.59 -22.98 -43.10
N GLN A 6 -6.79 -23.60 -43.20
CA GLN A 6 -8.04 -23.00 -42.73
C GLN A 6 -8.18 -23.01 -41.21
N THR A 7 -7.52 -23.96 -40.52
CA THR A 7 -7.58 -24.03 -39.05
C THR A 7 -6.60 -23.03 -38.40
N GLN A 8 -5.52 -22.71 -39.06
CA GLN A 8 -4.55 -21.70 -38.60
C GLN A 8 -5.06 -20.26 -38.82
N ALA A 9 -5.72 -20.01 -39.95
CA ALA A 9 -6.30 -18.69 -40.26
C ALA A 9 -7.56 -18.37 -39.41
N ALA A 10 -8.24 -19.39 -38.86
CA ALA A 10 -9.40 -19.19 -37.94
C ALA A 10 -8.97 -18.82 -36.53
N ASN A 11 -7.75 -19.24 -36.09
CA ASN A 11 -7.23 -18.91 -34.76
C ASN A 11 -6.57 -17.51 -34.67
N GLU A 12 -6.18 -16.92 -35.80
CA GLU A 12 -5.58 -15.57 -35.85
C GLU A 12 -6.59 -14.44 -35.69
N ASN A 13 -7.89 -14.75 -35.64
CA ASN A 13 -8.97 -13.76 -35.59
C ASN A 13 -9.82 -13.82 -34.30
N GLU A 14 -9.40 -14.61 -33.33
CA GLU A 14 -10.07 -14.67 -32.02
C GLU A 14 -9.53 -13.54 -31.11
N ALA A 15 -10.45 -12.76 -30.51
CA ALA A 15 -10.07 -11.67 -29.59
C ALA A 15 -9.24 -12.19 -28.41
N LYS A 16 -8.14 -11.53 -28.12
CA LYS A 16 -7.25 -11.84 -26.98
C LYS A 16 -7.82 -11.20 -25.73
N VAL A 17 -8.42 -12.00 -24.85
CA VAL A 17 -9.07 -11.55 -23.63
C VAL A 17 -8.30 -12.02 -22.40
N LEU A 18 -8.01 -11.09 -21.49
CA LEU A 18 -7.51 -11.42 -20.16
C LEU A 18 -8.63 -11.24 -19.13
N THR A 19 -8.95 -12.30 -18.41
CA THR A 19 -9.92 -12.25 -17.31
C THR A 19 -9.19 -12.35 -15.97
N ILE A 20 -9.32 -11.29 -15.17
CA ILE A 20 -8.82 -11.20 -13.81
C ILE A 20 -9.98 -11.07 -12.83
N VAL A 21 -9.70 -11.03 -11.52
CA VAL A 21 -10.75 -11.07 -10.52
C VAL A 21 -10.47 -10.10 -9.37
N THR A 22 -11.54 -9.57 -8.78
CA THR A 22 -11.53 -8.85 -7.50
C THR A 22 -12.52 -9.47 -6.52
N ALA A 23 -12.36 -9.19 -5.23
CA ALA A 23 -13.28 -9.66 -4.19
C ALA A 23 -14.52 -8.75 -4.04
N LYS A 24 -14.41 -7.51 -4.46
CA LYS A 24 -15.48 -6.51 -4.43
C LYS A 24 -15.64 -5.89 -5.82
N GLU A 25 -16.84 -5.40 -6.08
CA GLU A 25 -17.13 -4.65 -7.29
C GLU A 25 -16.25 -3.39 -7.37
N LEU A 26 -15.76 -3.10 -8.56
CA LEU A 26 -15.12 -1.82 -8.83
C LEU A 26 -16.14 -0.70 -8.65
N ASP A 27 -15.76 0.35 -7.97
CA ASP A 27 -16.60 1.54 -7.87
C ASP A 27 -16.38 2.50 -9.06
N SER A 28 -16.52 3.80 -8.83
CA SER A 28 -16.43 4.83 -9.87
C SER A 28 -15.08 4.93 -10.58
N LEU A 29 -14.04 4.16 -10.19
CA LEU A 29 -12.68 4.25 -10.74
C LEU A 29 -12.17 5.70 -10.85
N THR A 30 -12.37 6.47 -9.81
CA THR A 30 -11.78 7.80 -9.75
C THR A 30 -10.38 7.72 -9.18
N THR A 31 -9.53 8.67 -9.51
CA THR A 31 -8.20 8.79 -8.90
C THR A 31 -8.26 9.13 -7.40
N LEU A 32 -9.46 9.41 -6.90
CA LEU A 32 -9.71 9.75 -5.49
C LEU A 32 -9.96 8.52 -4.60
N THR A 33 -10.24 7.38 -5.19
CA THR A 33 -10.49 6.17 -4.42
C THR A 33 -9.21 5.39 -4.23
N MET A 34 -8.70 5.43 -3.03
CA MET A 34 -7.52 4.64 -2.62
C MET A 34 -7.88 3.21 -2.24
N ASN A 35 -8.97 2.68 -2.79
CA ASN A 35 -9.40 1.34 -2.52
C ASN A 35 -8.62 0.33 -3.39
N LYS A 36 -8.30 -0.80 -2.81
CA LYS A 36 -7.39 -1.78 -3.42
C LYS A 36 -7.96 -2.45 -4.66
N GLU A 37 -9.26 -2.66 -4.72
CA GLU A 37 -9.94 -3.22 -5.89
C GLU A 37 -9.76 -2.32 -7.11
N ASN A 38 -9.83 -1.00 -6.91
CA ASN A 38 -9.63 -0.04 -7.99
C ASN A 38 -8.18 0.00 -8.48
N ASN A 39 -7.19 -0.25 -7.62
CA ASN A 39 -5.78 -0.22 -8.00
C ASN A 39 -5.46 -1.20 -9.14
N ILE A 40 -6.17 -2.33 -9.22
CA ILE A 40 -5.97 -3.31 -10.29
C ILE A 40 -6.44 -2.78 -11.66
N ALA A 41 -7.35 -1.82 -11.67
CA ALA A 41 -7.96 -1.27 -12.87
C ALA A 41 -7.48 0.14 -13.24
N CYS A 42 -7.02 0.93 -12.26
CA CYS A 42 -6.63 2.33 -12.51
C CYS A 42 -5.56 2.46 -13.63
N GLY A 43 -4.57 1.61 -13.64
CA GLY A 43 -3.51 1.60 -14.66
C GLY A 43 -3.97 1.22 -16.06
N LEU A 44 -5.17 0.66 -16.22
CA LEU A 44 -5.75 0.38 -17.54
C LEU A 44 -6.22 1.67 -18.21
N VAL A 45 -6.71 2.63 -17.44
CA VAL A 45 -7.43 3.82 -17.93
C VAL A 45 -6.63 5.10 -17.71
N TYR A 46 -5.98 5.25 -16.57
CA TYR A 46 -5.30 6.48 -16.17
C TYR A 46 -3.79 6.36 -16.28
N GLU A 47 -3.19 7.44 -16.73
CA GLU A 47 -1.75 7.62 -16.74
C GLU A 47 -1.37 8.87 -15.96
N THR A 48 -0.15 8.90 -15.46
CA THR A 48 0.43 9.98 -14.65
C THR A 48 1.41 10.82 -15.47
N LEU A 49 1.77 11.99 -14.95
CA LEU A 49 2.80 12.83 -15.60
C LEU A 49 4.17 12.15 -15.58
N VAL A 50 4.51 11.51 -14.48
CA VAL A 50 5.74 10.75 -14.29
C VAL A 50 5.40 9.39 -13.67
N ALA A 51 6.30 8.42 -13.79
CA ALA A 51 6.14 7.09 -13.22
C ALA A 51 7.32 6.75 -12.31
N TYR A 52 7.14 5.71 -11.49
CA TYR A 52 8.18 5.22 -10.58
C TYR A 52 8.62 3.83 -11.03
N GLU A 53 9.88 3.70 -11.45
CA GLU A 53 10.46 2.46 -11.92
C GLU A 53 11.85 2.26 -11.31
N ASP A 54 12.10 1.10 -10.73
CA ASP A 54 13.38 0.70 -10.16
C ASP A 54 14.02 1.73 -9.19
N GLY A 55 13.17 2.39 -8.39
CA GLY A 55 13.61 3.40 -7.43
C GLY A 55 13.82 4.80 -8.01
N GLU A 56 13.56 4.99 -9.29
CA GLU A 56 13.74 6.27 -9.98
C GLU A 56 12.42 6.78 -10.59
N ILE A 57 12.34 8.10 -10.73
CA ILE A 57 11.22 8.75 -11.41
C ILE A 57 11.57 8.88 -12.89
N VAL A 58 10.66 8.39 -13.73
CA VAL A 58 10.85 8.32 -15.20
C VAL A 58 9.73 9.07 -15.92
N PRO A 59 9.96 9.51 -17.19
CA PRO A 59 8.93 10.15 -17.99
C PRO A 59 7.70 9.27 -18.24
N LYS A 60 6.51 9.89 -18.27
CA LYS A 60 5.27 9.24 -18.73
C LYS A 60 4.51 10.22 -19.64
N LEU A 61 3.47 10.93 -19.16
CA LEU A 61 2.79 11.97 -19.95
C LEU A 61 3.58 13.29 -20.02
N ALA A 62 4.50 13.50 -19.08
CA ALA A 62 5.53 14.53 -19.19
C ALA A 62 6.83 13.91 -19.74
N GLU A 63 7.45 14.57 -20.71
CA GLU A 63 8.73 14.17 -21.28
C GLU A 63 9.91 14.63 -20.44
N GLU A 64 9.76 15.79 -19.78
CA GLU A 64 10.75 16.41 -18.91
C GLU A 64 10.06 17.08 -17.71
N TRP A 65 10.77 17.17 -16.59
CA TRP A 65 10.35 17.93 -15.41
C TRP A 65 11.58 18.42 -14.65
N GLY A 66 11.37 19.42 -13.79
CA GLY A 66 12.44 19.92 -12.94
C GLY A 66 11.94 20.94 -11.92
N TRP A 67 12.69 21.01 -10.83
CA TRP A 67 12.51 22.02 -9.79
C TRP A 67 13.31 23.29 -10.11
N ASP A 68 12.79 24.42 -9.70
CA ASP A 68 13.54 25.67 -9.70
C ASP A 68 14.63 25.68 -8.60
N GLU A 69 15.42 26.75 -8.53
CA GLU A 69 16.51 26.88 -7.54
C GLU A 69 16.02 26.85 -6.08
N THR A 70 14.78 27.22 -5.83
CA THR A 70 14.16 27.22 -4.50
C THR A 70 13.56 25.87 -4.11
N ASN A 71 13.46 24.92 -5.04
CA ASN A 71 12.75 23.65 -4.89
C ASN A 71 11.27 23.83 -4.50
N THR A 72 10.64 24.92 -4.92
CA THR A 72 9.22 25.21 -4.66
C THR A 72 8.35 25.29 -5.91
N VAL A 73 8.97 25.32 -7.10
CA VAL A 73 8.27 25.31 -8.38
C VAL A 73 8.69 24.09 -9.19
N LEU A 74 7.74 23.20 -9.44
CA LEU A 74 7.93 22.00 -10.25
C LEU A 74 7.31 22.21 -11.63
N THR A 75 8.13 22.24 -12.67
CA THR A 75 7.69 22.43 -14.05
C THR A 75 7.70 21.13 -14.81
N PHE A 76 6.60 20.83 -15.51
CA PHE A 76 6.46 19.66 -16.40
C PHE A 76 6.31 20.14 -17.84
N LYS A 77 7.04 19.47 -18.75
CA LYS A 77 6.85 19.59 -20.21
C LYS A 77 6.09 18.38 -20.70
N LEU A 78 4.91 18.62 -21.25
CA LEU A 78 3.94 17.59 -21.61
C LEU A 78 4.18 17.04 -23.02
N ARG A 79 3.83 15.76 -23.21
CA ARG A 79 3.74 15.16 -24.53
C ARG A 79 2.67 15.85 -25.36
N GLN A 80 2.90 15.91 -26.69
CA GLN A 80 1.98 16.57 -27.64
C GLN A 80 1.17 15.56 -28.47
N ASP A 81 1.44 14.27 -28.32
CA ASP A 81 0.82 13.18 -29.09
C ASP A 81 -0.25 12.39 -28.29
N VAL A 82 -0.73 12.97 -27.19
CA VAL A 82 -1.69 12.34 -26.26
C VAL A 82 -3.04 13.01 -26.37
N ALA A 83 -4.10 12.23 -26.32
CA ALA A 83 -5.48 12.70 -26.16
C ALA A 83 -6.22 11.84 -25.14
N PHE A 84 -7.22 12.41 -24.47
CA PHE A 84 -8.19 11.64 -23.69
C PHE A 84 -9.07 10.81 -24.63
N THR A 85 -9.56 9.67 -24.15
CA THR A 85 -10.35 8.73 -24.96
C THR A 85 -11.72 9.27 -25.38
N ASP A 86 -12.18 10.36 -24.77
CA ASP A 86 -13.39 11.10 -25.18
C ASP A 86 -13.11 12.22 -26.21
N GLY A 87 -11.88 12.35 -26.66
CA GLY A 87 -11.45 13.37 -27.61
C GLY A 87 -11.05 14.72 -27.00
N ALA A 88 -11.16 14.90 -25.68
CA ALA A 88 -10.63 16.10 -25.03
C ALA A 88 -9.11 16.19 -25.21
N ALA A 89 -8.61 17.41 -25.35
CA ALA A 89 -7.17 17.66 -25.48
C ALA A 89 -6.42 17.39 -24.18
N PHE A 90 -5.30 16.69 -24.27
CA PHE A 90 -4.33 16.61 -23.19
C PHE A 90 -3.29 17.72 -23.37
N ASN A 91 -3.31 18.72 -22.48
CA ASN A 91 -2.45 19.89 -22.52
C ASN A 91 -2.31 20.51 -21.12
N ALA A 92 -1.61 21.63 -21.00
CA ALA A 92 -1.39 22.31 -19.72
C ALA A 92 -2.70 22.74 -19.03
N GLU A 93 -3.72 23.15 -19.80
CA GLU A 93 -5.04 23.50 -19.24
C GLU A 93 -5.72 22.27 -18.61
N SER A 94 -5.75 21.12 -19.29
CA SER A 94 -6.36 19.91 -18.74
C SER A 94 -5.63 19.40 -17.49
N VAL A 95 -4.29 19.52 -17.45
CA VAL A 95 -3.49 19.19 -16.26
C VAL A 95 -3.81 20.13 -15.11
N LYS A 96 -3.91 21.43 -15.40
CA LYS A 96 -4.30 22.42 -14.39
C LYS A 96 -5.68 22.12 -13.81
N GLU A 97 -6.66 21.80 -14.65
CA GLU A 97 -8.02 21.50 -14.19
C GLU A 97 -8.07 20.32 -13.24
N ILE A 98 -7.41 19.22 -13.55
CA ILE A 98 -7.41 18.03 -12.64
C ILE A 98 -6.61 18.30 -11.37
N LEU A 99 -5.46 18.97 -11.44
CA LEU A 99 -4.67 19.28 -10.25
C LEU A 99 -5.37 20.31 -9.34
N ASP A 100 -6.06 21.30 -9.90
CA ASP A 100 -6.87 22.24 -9.12
C ASP A 100 -8.05 21.55 -8.44
N PHE A 101 -8.66 20.57 -9.11
CA PHE A 101 -9.69 19.72 -8.51
C PHE A 101 -9.13 18.88 -7.37
N ASP A 102 -8.05 18.14 -7.59
CA ASP A 102 -7.45 17.23 -6.62
C ASP A 102 -6.94 17.97 -5.38
N ARG A 103 -6.20 19.08 -5.54
CA ARG A 103 -5.65 19.84 -4.41
C ARG A 103 -6.73 20.49 -3.53
N SER A 104 -7.92 20.69 -4.07
CA SER A 104 -9.07 21.25 -3.35
C SER A 104 -9.86 20.18 -2.61
N ASN A 105 -9.60 18.89 -2.86
CA ASN A 105 -10.35 17.80 -2.30
C ASN A 105 -9.77 17.36 -0.94
N PRO A 106 -10.57 17.43 0.16
CA PRO A 106 -10.12 17.01 1.49
C PRO A 106 -9.61 15.56 1.57
N ASN A 107 -10.04 14.68 0.67
CA ASN A 107 -9.60 13.29 0.62
C ASN A 107 -8.11 13.15 0.29
N PHE A 108 -7.49 14.18 -0.32
CA PHE A 108 -6.05 14.23 -0.58
C PHE A 108 -5.21 14.72 0.59
N SER A 109 -5.79 15.04 1.75
CA SER A 109 -5.06 15.64 2.88
C SER A 109 -3.81 14.85 3.32
N GLY A 110 -3.79 13.54 3.13
CA GLY A 110 -2.63 12.67 3.38
C GLY A 110 -1.60 12.64 2.23
N ILE A 111 -1.95 13.12 1.05
CA ILE A 111 -1.11 13.14 -0.15
C ILE A 111 -0.54 14.55 -0.34
N LYS A 112 0.54 14.85 0.38
CA LYS A 112 1.03 16.22 0.51
C LYS A 112 1.55 16.83 -0.80
N GLY A 113 2.07 16.02 -1.72
CA GLY A 113 2.50 16.50 -3.04
C GLY A 113 1.37 17.04 -3.91
N ILE A 114 0.13 16.62 -3.65
CA ILE A 114 -1.07 17.14 -4.31
C ILE A 114 -1.78 18.18 -3.43
N TYR A 115 -2.04 17.85 -2.18
CA TYR A 115 -2.82 18.70 -1.28
C TYR A 115 -2.14 20.03 -0.94
N ASN A 116 -0.81 20.07 -0.88
CA ASN A 116 -0.04 21.27 -0.57
C ASN A 116 0.27 22.14 -1.80
N ILE A 117 -0.24 21.82 -2.97
CA ILE A 117 -0.13 22.69 -4.15
C ILE A 117 -0.83 24.02 -3.85
N GLU A 118 -0.09 25.12 -3.91
CA GLU A 118 -0.66 26.47 -3.78
C GLU A 118 -1.37 26.93 -5.03
N SER A 119 -0.74 26.71 -6.19
CA SER A 119 -1.30 27.08 -7.49
C SER A 119 -0.69 26.24 -8.61
N VAL A 120 -1.43 26.12 -9.68
CA VAL A 120 -0.99 25.50 -10.94
C VAL A 120 -1.02 26.57 -12.03
N GLU A 121 0.11 26.80 -12.68
CA GLU A 121 0.29 27.80 -13.71
C GLU A 121 0.41 27.15 -15.09
N VAL A 122 -0.38 27.62 -16.04
CA VAL A 122 -0.20 27.31 -17.46
C VAL A 122 0.87 28.24 -18.02
N VAL A 123 2.07 27.74 -18.24
CA VAL A 123 3.19 28.54 -18.80
C VAL A 123 3.03 28.70 -20.31
N ASP A 124 2.73 27.62 -21.00
CA ASP A 124 2.32 27.57 -22.39
C ASP A 124 1.43 26.35 -22.63
N GLU A 125 1.04 26.05 -23.87
CA GLU A 125 0.08 24.99 -24.20
C GLU A 125 0.49 23.61 -23.66
N TYR A 126 1.81 23.34 -23.56
CA TYR A 126 2.35 22.04 -23.14
C TYR A 126 3.35 22.16 -21.98
N THR A 127 3.34 23.28 -21.26
CA THR A 127 4.19 23.48 -20.09
C THR A 127 3.34 23.94 -18.91
N VAL A 128 3.40 23.19 -17.82
CA VAL A 128 2.68 23.49 -16.57
C VAL A 128 3.65 23.60 -15.41
N ALA A 129 3.47 24.60 -14.55
CA ALA A 129 4.27 24.82 -13.35
C ALA A 129 3.41 24.66 -12.09
N VAL A 130 3.86 23.85 -11.17
CA VAL A 130 3.20 23.58 -9.89
C VAL A 130 3.96 24.32 -8.78
N HIS A 131 3.27 25.18 -8.07
CA HIS A 131 3.84 26.05 -7.03
C HIS A 131 3.50 25.56 -5.63
N TYR A 132 4.51 25.56 -4.75
CA TYR A 132 4.40 25.19 -3.33
C TYR A 132 4.92 26.31 -2.44
N ALA A 133 4.39 26.42 -1.21
CA ALA A 133 4.83 27.38 -0.20
C ALA A 133 6.23 27.07 0.35
N ALA A 134 6.59 25.78 0.43
CA ALA A 134 7.84 25.29 0.95
C ALA A 134 8.31 24.05 0.17
N PRO A 135 9.61 23.79 0.11
CA PRO A 135 10.12 22.58 -0.52
C PRO A 135 9.79 21.34 0.31
N CYS A 136 9.60 20.19 -0.35
CA CYS A 136 9.59 18.89 0.31
C CYS A 136 10.12 17.82 -0.66
N PHE A 137 11.04 16.99 -0.18
CA PHE A 137 11.73 16.00 -1.01
C PHE A 137 10.77 14.99 -1.66
N SER A 138 9.61 14.72 -1.04
CA SER A 138 8.69 13.67 -1.45
C SER A 138 7.58 14.12 -2.40
N TYR A 139 7.43 15.40 -2.69
CA TYR A 139 6.30 15.90 -3.46
C TYR A 139 6.20 15.31 -4.87
N ILE A 140 7.32 15.15 -5.56
CA ILE A 140 7.33 14.57 -6.90
C ILE A 140 6.84 13.11 -6.92
N ASN A 141 7.05 12.34 -5.84
CA ASN A 141 6.64 10.95 -5.78
C ASN A 141 5.12 10.79 -5.89
N ASP A 142 4.36 11.74 -5.36
CA ASP A 142 2.89 11.68 -5.38
C ASP A 142 2.30 11.83 -6.79
N PHE A 143 3.09 12.29 -7.75
CA PHE A 143 2.70 12.37 -9.16
C PHE A 143 2.90 11.05 -9.93
N CYS A 144 3.47 10.03 -9.31
CA CYS A 144 3.84 8.79 -9.99
C CYS A 144 2.74 7.72 -10.03
N PHE A 145 1.67 7.85 -9.26
CA PHE A 145 0.72 6.76 -9.02
C PHE A 145 -0.68 7.06 -9.56
N GLN A 146 -1.20 6.14 -10.38
CA GLN A 146 -2.46 6.31 -11.11
C GLN A 146 -3.68 6.48 -10.19
N ASN A 147 -3.66 5.84 -9.03
CA ASN A 147 -4.72 5.95 -8.02
C ASN A 147 -4.71 7.28 -7.25
N VAL A 148 -3.69 8.10 -7.44
CA VAL A 148 -3.50 9.38 -6.76
C VAL A 148 -3.49 10.55 -7.75
N ALA A 149 -2.68 10.46 -8.79
CA ALA A 149 -2.39 11.55 -9.72
C ALA A 149 -2.63 11.18 -11.19
N GLY A 150 -3.50 10.21 -11.44
CA GLY A 150 -3.94 9.86 -12.80
C GLY A 150 -4.66 11.04 -13.45
N MET A 151 -4.36 11.26 -14.73
CA MET A 151 -4.99 12.32 -15.52
C MET A 151 -6.37 11.90 -15.98
N MET A 152 -7.39 12.64 -15.55
CA MET A 152 -8.79 12.47 -15.95
C MET A 152 -9.18 13.54 -16.96
N SER A 153 -10.06 13.18 -17.89
CA SER A 153 -10.63 14.15 -18.82
C SER A 153 -11.35 15.29 -18.07
N PRO A 154 -11.19 16.54 -18.51
CA PRO A 154 -11.92 17.66 -17.92
C PRO A 154 -13.45 17.58 -18.07
N ASN A 155 -13.95 16.69 -18.94
CA ASN A 155 -15.37 16.53 -19.20
C ASN A 155 -16.11 15.64 -18.17
N VAL A 156 -15.39 14.94 -17.27
CA VAL A 156 -15.98 13.90 -16.42
C VAL A 156 -16.08 14.26 -14.94
N PHE A 157 -15.60 15.41 -14.53
CA PHE A 157 -15.69 15.87 -13.15
C PHE A 157 -16.16 17.33 -13.07
N GLU A 158 -16.76 17.69 -11.93
CA GLU A 158 -17.19 19.04 -11.61
C GLU A 158 -16.35 19.59 -10.46
N ALA A 159 -15.85 20.83 -10.60
CA ALA A 159 -14.89 21.43 -9.66
C ALA A 159 -15.40 21.54 -8.21
N GLU A 160 -16.71 21.54 -7.99
CA GLU A 160 -17.34 21.69 -6.68
C GLU A 160 -17.88 20.36 -6.10
N ASN A 161 -17.78 19.27 -6.86
CA ASN A 161 -18.33 17.99 -6.44
C ASN A 161 -17.30 16.86 -6.53
N PHE A 162 -16.69 16.52 -5.39
CA PHE A 162 -15.64 15.51 -5.28
C PHE A 162 -16.17 14.06 -5.28
N GLN A 163 -17.46 13.83 -5.35
CA GLN A 163 -18.06 12.51 -5.24
C GLN A 163 -18.74 12.02 -6.53
N THR A 164 -19.09 12.94 -7.42
CA THR A 164 -19.83 12.61 -8.62
C THR A 164 -18.97 12.78 -9.87
N PHE A 165 -18.74 11.66 -10.53
CA PHE A 165 -18.06 11.60 -11.83
C PHE A 165 -19.04 11.03 -12.85
N THR A 166 -19.07 11.61 -14.04
CA THR A 166 -20.03 11.22 -15.08
C THR A 166 -19.54 10.02 -15.88
N ASP A 167 -18.24 9.79 -15.94
CA ASP A 167 -17.64 8.67 -16.65
C ASP A 167 -16.21 8.41 -16.17
N VAL A 168 -15.59 7.34 -16.65
CA VAL A 168 -14.20 6.96 -16.43
C VAL A 168 -13.44 7.17 -17.73
N VAL A 169 -12.76 8.29 -17.84
CA VAL A 169 -12.06 8.70 -19.06
C VAL A 169 -10.65 9.20 -18.73
N GLY A 170 -9.66 8.51 -19.27
CA GLY A 170 -8.25 8.83 -19.14
C GLY A 170 -7.54 8.85 -20.49
N THR A 171 -6.23 8.69 -20.45
CA THR A 171 -5.34 8.63 -21.62
C THR A 171 -4.78 7.25 -21.86
N GLY A 172 -5.13 6.27 -21.03
CA GLY A 172 -4.50 4.96 -20.95
C GLY A 172 -4.78 4.02 -22.12
N PRO A 173 -4.17 2.82 -22.07
CA PRO A 173 -4.26 1.84 -23.16
C PRO A 173 -5.61 1.18 -23.30
N TYR A 174 -6.51 1.32 -22.32
CA TYR A 174 -7.86 0.74 -22.31
C TYR A 174 -8.93 1.76 -21.98
N ILE A 175 -10.14 1.46 -22.47
CA ILE A 175 -11.38 2.22 -22.23
C ILE A 175 -12.32 1.33 -21.45
N ARG A 176 -12.93 1.83 -20.34
CA ARG A 176 -14.03 1.13 -19.68
C ARG A 176 -15.26 1.18 -20.60
N GLU A 177 -15.69 0.01 -21.09
CA GLU A 177 -16.82 -0.07 -21.99
C GLU A 177 -18.13 -0.39 -21.27
N GLU A 178 -18.09 -1.31 -20.30
CA GLU A 178 -19.28 -1.81 -19.65
C GLU A 178 -19.03 -2.19 -18.19
N MET A 179 -20.01 -1.88 -17.33
CA MET A 179 -20.12 -2.41 -15.98
C MET A 179 -21.40 -3.20 -15.85
N ILE A 180 -21.29 -4.50 -15.54
CA ILE A 180 -22.42 -5.38 -15.26
C ILE A 180 -22.46 -5.59 -13.76
N SER A 181 -23.42 -4.96 -13.08
CA SER A 181 -23.55 -5.01 -11.62
C SER A 181 -23.63 -6.45 -11.11
N GLY A 182 -22.80 -6.75 -10.10
CA GLY A 182 -22.71 -8.08 -9.50
C GLY A 182 -21.95 -9.12 -10.33
N ASP A 183 -21.42 -8.77 -11.49
CA ASP A 183 -20.72 -9.71 -12.37
C ASP A 183 -19.29 -9.24 -12.73
N CYS A 184 -19.17 -8.24 -13.59
CA CYS A 184 -17.87 -7.81 -14.10
C CYS A 184 -17.83 -6.37 -14.60
N THR A 185 -16.62 -5.87 -14.82
CA THR A 185 -16.34 -4.66 -15.59
C THR A 185 -15.46 -5.02 -16.79
N ARG A 186 -15.85 -4.56 -17.98
CA ARG A 186 -15.13 -4.77 -19.25
C ARG A 186 -14.38 -3.53 -19.69
N PHE A 187 -13.13 -3.76 -20.10
CA PHE A 187 -12.25 -2.75 -20.69
C PHE A 187 -11.83 -3.21 -22.08
N VAL A 188 -11.92 -2.32 -23.05
CA VAL A 188 -11.52 -2.58 -24.43
C VAL A 188 -10.30 -1.75 -24.79
N ARG A 189 -9.47 -2.24 -25.71
CA ARG A 189 -8.28 -1.55 -26.15
C ARG A 189 -8.61 -0.13 -26.67
N ASN A 190 -7.78 0.84 -26.28
CA ASN A 190 -7.79 2.17 -26.88
C ASN A 190 -7.00 2.13 -28.20
N GLU A 191 -7.69 2.09 -29.34
CA GLU A 191 -7.08 2.01 -30.66
C GLU A 191 -6.25 3.27 -31.04
N ASN A 192 -6.48 4.37 -30.32
CA ASN A 192 -5.76 5.64 -30.51
C ASN A 192 -4.71 5.89 -29.42
N TYR A 193 -4.30 4.85 -28.71
CA TYR A 193 -3.30 4.98 -27.66
C TYR A 193 -1.96 5.48 -28.22
N TRP A 194 -1.37 6.46 -27.55
CA TRP A 194 -0.14 7.11 -27.95
C TRP A 194 1.12 6.21 -27.80
N GLY A 195 1.07 5.25 -26.90
CA GLY A 195 2.14 4.31 -26.62
C GLY A 195 2.04 3.03 -27.44
N GLU A 196 2.79 2.02 -27.03
CA GLU A 196 2.73 0.70 -27.64
C GLU A 196 1.38 0.04 -27.39
N ALA A 197 0.78 -0.54 -28.44
CA ALA A 197 -0.50 -1.22 -28.33
C ALA A 197 -0.37 -2.44 -27.39
N PRO A 198 -1.25 -2.59 -26.39
CA PRO A 198 -1.20 -3.74 -25.48
C PRO A 198 -1.57 -5.04 -26.21
N TYR A 199 -1.07 -6.16 -25.68
CA TYR A 199 -1.31 -7.48 -26.27
C TYR A 199 -2.78 -7.89 -26.26
N TYR A 200 -3.48 -7.65 -25.13
CA TYR A 200 -4.88 -8.04 -24.98
C TYR A 200 -5.82 -7.02 -25.63
N ASP A 201 -6.78 -7.52 -26.40
CA ASP A 201 -7.84 -6.69 -27.01
C ASP A 201 -8.86 -6.24 -25.96
N GLU A 202 -9.05 -7.06 -24.93
CA GLU A 202 -10.03 -6.85 -23.88
C GLU A 202 -9.51 -7.36 -22.53
N VAL A 203 -9.85 -6.63 -21.47
CA VAL A 203 -9.63 -7.05 -20.07
C VAL A 203 -10.97 -7.09 -19.36
N VAL A 204 -11.28 -8.22 -18.74
CA VAL A 204 -12.49 -8.42 -17.94
C VAL A 204 -12.09 -8.59 -16.49
N ILE A 205 -12.67 -7.77 -15.60
CA ILE A 205 -12.48 -7.88 -14.16
C ILE A 205 -13.76 -8.41 -13.54
N LYS A 206 -13.74 -9.67 -13.07
CA LYS A 206 -14.88 -10.34 -12.44
C LYS A 206 -14.93 -10.09 -10.94
N TYR A 207 -16.12 -10.16 -10.34
CA TYR A 207 -16.36 -10.07 -8.91
C TYR A 207 -16.64 -11.43 -8.32
N ILE A 208 -15.73 -11.97 -7.55
CA ILE A 208 -15.88 -13.26 -6.87
C ILE A 208 -15.43 -13.09 -5.42
N PRO A 209 -16.35 -12.87 -4.47
CA PRO A 209 -16.02 -12.55 -3.08
C PRO A 209 -15.28 -13.68 -2.34
N GLU A 210 -15.66 -14.93 -2.61
CA GLU A 210 -15.15 -16.10 -1.87
C GLU A 210 -13.85 -16.65 -2.48
N ALA A 211 -12.81 -16.83 -1.66
CA ALA A 211 -11.51 -17.33 -2.09
C ALA A 211 -11.58 -18.70 -2.79
N SER A 212 -12.36 -19.64 -2.24
CA SER A 212 -12.56 -20.96 -2.85
C SER A 212 -13.19 -20.89 -4.23
N SER A 213 -14.14 -19.98 -4.43
CA SER A 213 -14.78 -19.75 -5.73
C SER A 213 -13.81 -19.12 -6.73
N ARG A 214 -12.91 -18.24 -6.29
CA ARG A 214 -11.86 -17.68 -7.16
C ARG A 214 -10.89 -18.78 -7.64
N LEU A 215 -10.44 -19.66 -6.75
CA LEU A 215 -9.57 -20.79 -7.12
C LEU A 215 -10.27 -21.75 -8.08
N GLN A 216 -11.55 -22.03 -7.86
CA GLN A 216 -12.34 -22.84 -8.78
C GLN A 216 -12.46 -22.18 -10.16
N ALA A 217 -12.74 -20.89 -10.21
CA ALA A 217 -12.82 -20.12 -11.45
C ALA A 217 -11.47 -20.12 -12.22
N LEU A 218 -10.36 -20.07 -11.51
CA LEU A 218 -9.03 -20.20 -12.10
C LEU A 218 -8.82 -21.62 -12.67
N GLN A 219 -9.19 -22.66 -11.92
CA GLN A 219 -9.05 -24.04 -12.35
C GLN A 219 -9.90 -24.39 -13.58
N THR A 220 -11.10 -23.85 -13.66
CA THR A 220 -12.02 -24.08 -14.78
C THR A 220 -11.72 -23.22 -16.02
N GLY A 221 -10.84 -22.22 -15.89
CA GLY A 221 -10.50 -21.26 -16.96
C GLY A 221 -11.50 -20.12 -17.10
N GLU A 222 -12.43 -19.95 -16.17
CA GLU A 222 -13.31 -18.79 -16.10
C GLU A 222 -12.55 -17.50 -15.78
N VAL A 223 -11.49 -17.62 -14.97
CA VAL A 223 -10.53 -16.58 -14.63
C VAL A 223 -9.13 -17.04 -15.07
N ASP A 224 -8.34 -16.14 -15.63
CA ASP A 224 -7.00 -16.44 -16.14
C ASP A 224 -5.89 -16.17 -15.12
N LEU A 225 -6.12 -15.20 -14.22
CA LEU A 225 -5.12 -14.73 -13.27
C LEU A 225 -5.78 -14.18 -12.00
N ILE A 226 -5.18 -14.49 -10.85
CA ILE A 226 -5.52 -13.89 -9.56
C ILE A 226 -4.27 -13.18 -9.04
N TYR A 227 -4.39 -11.89 -8.74
CA TYR A 227 -3.29 -11.03 -8.33
C TYR A 227 -3.51 -10.41 -6.96
N GLY A 228 -2.50 -10.51 -6.11
CA GLY A 228 -2.42 -9.75 -4.87
C GLY A 228 -2.69 -10.55 -3.60
N ALA A 229 -2.01 -10.14 -2.54
CA ALA A 229 -2.09 -10.75 -1.22
C ALA A 229 -3.49 -10.63 -0.56
N ASP A 230 -4.29 -9.69 -1.03
CA ASP A 230 -5.68 -9.53 -0.54
C ASP A 230 -6.64 -10.57 -1.11
N LEU A 231 -6.31 -11.16 -2.25
CA LEU A 231 -7.11 -12.19 -2.93
C LEU A 231 -6.58 -13.60 -2.73
N LEU A 232 -5.32 -13.73 -2.35
CA LEU A 232 -4.61 -14.99 -2.16
C LEU A 232 -3.94 -14.98 -0.79
N SER A 233 -4.39 -15.85 0.13
CA SER A 233 -3.57 -16.22 1.28
C SER A 233 -2.38 -17.08 0.81
N TYR A 234 -1.38 -17.26 1.67
CA TYR A 234 -0.28 -18.20 1.37
C TYR A 234 -0.79 -19.64 1.24
N ASP A 235 -1.83 -20.01 2.00
CA ASP A 235 -2.50 -21.30 1.86
C ASP A 235 -3.18 -21.46 0.50
N ASP A 236 -3.92 -20.44 0.05
CA ASP A 236 -4.56 -20.42 -1.27
C ASP A 236 -3.52 -20.50 -2.40
N TYR A 237 -2.42 -19.78 -2.26
CA TYR A 237 -1.30 -19.83 -3.19
C TYR A 237 -0.71 -21.23 -3.31
N ASN A 238 -0.39 -21.87 -2.19
CA ASN A 238 0.12 -23.24 -2.18
C ASN A 238 -0.90 -24.24 -2.73
N GLN A 239 -2.18 -24.07 -2.41
CA GLN A 239 -3.26 -24.88 -2.96
C GLN A 239 -3.37 -24.71 -4.49
N ALA A 240 -3.32 -23.48 -4.99
CA ALA A 240 -3.38 -23.20 -6.41
C ALA A 240 -2.22 -23.87 -7.18
N LEU A 241 -1.00 -23.81 -6.64
CA LEU A 241 0.17 -24.44 -7.25
C LEU A 241 0.08 -25.97 -7.31
N SER A 242 -0.77 -26.60 -6.50
CA SER A 242 -1.03 -28.05 -6.54
C SER A 242 -1.99 -28.46 -7.67
N LEU A 243 -2.67 -27.50 -8.31
CA LEU A 243 -3.60 -27.75 -9.40
C LEU A 243 -2.85 -27.88 -10.74
N ASP A 244 -3.31 -28.83 -11.57
CA ASP A 244 -2.74 -28.98 -12.91
C ASP A 244 -2.96 -27.74 -13.77
N GLY A 245 -1.90 -27.28 -14.44
CA GLY A 245 -1.95 -26.14 -15.35
C GLY A 245 -2.00 -24.78 -14.66
N ILE A 246 -1.80 -24.72 -13.35
CA ILE A 246 -1.70 -23.46 -12.60
C ILE A 246 -0.25 -23.24 -12.16
N GLU A 247 0.27 -22.09 -12.46
CA GLU A 247 1.58 -21.59 -12.03
C GLU A 247 1.42 -20.29 -11.26
N GLY A 248 2.47 -19.86 -10.60
CA GLY A 248 2.46 -18.63 -9.82
C GLY A 248 3.83 -18.10 -9.48
N ALA A 249 3.86 -16.92 -8.91
CA ALA A 249 5.07 -16.26 -8.45
C ALA A 249 4.81 -15.41 -7.20
N ILE A 250 5.88 -15.18 -6.44
CA ILE A 250 5.94 -14.24 -5.33
C ILE A 250 7.04 -13.23 -5.67
N ASN A 251 6.82 -11.94 -5.39
CA ASN A 251 7.83 -10.93 -5.68
C ASN A 251 9.11 -11.14 -4.84
N ASP A 252 10.26 -10.84 -5.41
CA ASP A 252 11.55 -10.94 -4.71
C ASP A 252 11.71 -9.87 -3.63
N GLY A 253 11.25 -8.66 -3.90
CA GLY A 253 11.25 -7.54 -2.97
C GLY A 253 10.21 -7.66 -1.87
N ASN A 254 9.99 -6.57 -1.14
CA ASN A 254 9.00 -6.48 -0.07
C ASN A 254 7.91 -5.49 -0.46
N THR A 255 6.66 -5.75 -0.05
CA THR A 255 5.54 -4.87 -0.38
C THR A 255 5.33 -3.82 0.72
N LEU A 256 5.08 -4.26 1.94
CA LEU A 256 4.88 -3.41 3.11
C LEU A 256 5.39 -4.12 4.37
N THR A 257 5.43 -3.43 5.48
CA THR A 257 5.78 -4.01 6.78
C THR A 257 4.52 -4.26 7.60
N ARG A 258 4.36 -5.51 8.05
CA ARG A 258 3.39 -5.84 9.09
C ARG A 258 3.95 -5.40 10.42
N ASN A 259 3.22 -4.55 11.11
CA ASN A 259 3.67 -3.84 12.29
C ASN A 259 2.66 -3.99 13.42
N LEU A 260 3.12 -3.92 14.66
CA LEU A 260 2.28 -3.72 15.83
C LEU A 260 2.49 -2.32 16.37
N VAL A 261 1.42 -1.71 16.82
CA VAL A 261 1.50 -0.48 17.62
C VAL A 261 1.24 -0.86 19.09
N LEU A 262 2.18 -0.49 19.95
CA LEU A 262 2.06 -0.61 21.39
C LEU A 262 1.61 0.75 21.95
N ASN A 263 0.48 0.77 22.64
CA ASN A 263 -0.16 2.02 23.04
C ASN A 263 0.44 2.59 24.32
N ALA A 264 1.36 3.54 24.18
CA ALA A 264 1.96 4.25 25.31
C ALA A 264 0.97 5.12 26.09
N SER A 265 -0.22 5.39 25.56
CA SER A 265 -1.29 6.11 26.29
C SER A 265 -2.11 5.20 27.19
N SER A 266 -2.00 3.88 27.06
CA SER A 266 -2.72 2.94 27.94
C SER A 266 -2.01 2.78 29.28
N GLU A 267 -2.76 2.40 30.31
CA GLU A 267 -2.26 2.38 31.68
C GLU A 267 -1.02 1.48 31.85
N ILE A 268 -1.11 0.22 31.43
CA ILE A 268 -0.03 -0.76 31.59
C ILE A 268 1.13 -0.46 30.63
N LEU A 269 0.83 -0.18 29.38
CA LEU A 269 1.85 0.07 28.35
C LEU A 269 2.42 1.51 28.37
N SER A 270 2.00 2.36 29.30
CA SER A 270 2.71 3.63 29.57
C SER A 270 4.11 3.38 30.12
N ASP A 271 4.38 2.22 30.73
CA ASP A 271 5.70 1.81 31.18
C ASP A 271 6.54 1.28 30.01
N LEU A 272 7.62 1.98 29.71
CA LEU A 272 8.57 1.60 28.66
C LEU A 272 9.14 0.18 28.85
N LYS A 273 9.41 -0.23 30.08
CA LYS A 273 9.95 -1.57 30.38
C LYS A 273 9.03 -2.67 29.95
N VAL A 274 7.72 -2.48 30.09
CA VAL A 274 6.71 -3.44 29.61
C VAL A 274 6.70 -3.50 28.09
N ARG A 275 6.77 -2.36 27.39
CA ARG A 275 6.87 -2.33 25.94
C ARG A 275 8.14 -3.00 25.42
N GLN A 276 9.30 -2.72 26.06
CA GLN A 276 10.56 -3.39 25.75
C GLN A 276 10.50 -4.90 25.98
N ALA A 277 9.87 -5.34 27.07
CA ALA A 277 9.69 -6.77 27.34
C ALA A 277 8.87 -7.46 26.24
N ILE A 278 7.81 -6.83 25.75
CA ILE A 278 7.03 -7.33 24.62
C ILE A 278 7.91 -7.47 23.37
N ALA A 279 8.72 -6.46 23.08
CA ALA A 279 9.63 -6.50 21.93
C ALA A 279 10.61 -7.67 21.97
N TYR A 280 11.16 -7.98 23.15
CA TYR A 280 12.04 -9.13 23.34
C TYR A 280 11.30 -10.48 23.35
N ALA A 281 10.03 -10.50 23.75
CA ALA A 281 9.26 -11.74 23.87
C ALA A 281 8.68 -12.22 22.53
N VAL A 282 8.58 -11.37 21.53
CA VAL A 282 8.04 -11.71 20.20
C VAL A 282 9.10 -12.39 19.35
N ASN A 283 8.84 -13.66 18.99
CA ASN A 283 9.68 -14.44 18.08
C ASN A 283 9.18 -14.30 16.63
N LYS A 284 9.73 -13.32 15.93
CA LYS A 284 9.36 -13.00 14.54
C LYS A 284 9.68 -14.13 13.57
N GLU A 285 10.76 -14.87 13.79
CA GLU A 285 11.15 -16.00 12.95
C GLU A 285 10.12 -17.13 13.02
N GLU A 286 9.64 -17.45 14.23
CA GLU A 286 8.58 -18.44 14.42
C GLU A 286 7.28 -18.01 13.74
N ILE A 287 6.91 -16.71 13.85
CA ILE A 287 5.72 -16.17 13.19
C ILE A 287 5.83 -16.29 11.67
N THR A 288 6.91 -15.87 11.08
CA THR A 288 7.08 -15.90 9.62
C THR A 288 7.13 -17.31 9.07
N LYS A 289 7.78 -18.24 9.75
CA LYS A 289 7.80 -19.67 9.37
C LYS A 289 6.44 -20.32 9.53
N GLY A 290 5.75 -20.05 10.64
CA GLY A 290 4.49 -20.71 10.96
C GLY A 290 3.29 -20.16 10.19
N LEU A 291 3.21 -18.86 9.97
CA LEU A 291 2.07 -18.22 9.31
C LEU A 291 2.25 -18.02 7.81
N THR A 292 3.49 -17.93 7.33
CA THR A 292 3.77 -17.53 5.94
C THR A 292 4.62 -18.55 5.17
N TYR A 293 4.85 -19.74 5.72
CA TYR A 293 5.72 -20.78 5.13
C TYR A 293 7.15 -20.27 4.86
N GLY A 294 7.58 -19.21 5.54
CA GLY A 294 8.86 -18.57 5.31
C GLY A 294 8.90 -17.67 4.04
N TYR A 295 7.78 -17.44 3.39
CA TYR A 295 7.70 -16.51 2.26
C TYR A 295 7.98 -15.06 2.71
N GLU A 296 7.43 -14.65 3.85
CA GLU A 296 7.81 -13.39 4.49
C GLU A 296 9.06 -13.57 5.36
N THR A 297 9.84 -12.53 5.48
CA THR A 297 11.03 -12.49 6.34
C THR A 297 10.78 -11.65 7.57
N PRO A 298 11.44 -11.96 8.73
CA PRO A 298 11.35 -11.12 9.91
C PRO A 298 11.78 -9.68 9.61
N ALA A 299 11.01 -8.71 10.07
CA ALA A 299 11.33 -7.31 9.90
C ALA A 299 12.33 -6.86 10.96
N THR A 300 13.40 -6.17 10.52
CA THR A 300 14.43 -5.58 11.36
C THR A 300 14.29 -4.07 11.53
N SER A 301 13.40 -3.45 10.73
CA SER A 301 13.14 -2.02 10.73
C SER A 301 11.69 -1.77 10.32
N LEU A 302 11.16 -0.60 10.69
CA LEU A 302 9.78 -0.21 10.36
C LEU A 302 9.53 -0.18 8.85
N PHE A 303 10.48 0.32 8.07
CA PHE A 303 10.40 0.31 6.62
C PHE A 303 11.33 -0.75 6.04
N ALA A 304 10.87 -1.45 5.03
CA ALA A 304 11.67 -2.44 4.33
C ALA A 304 12.94 -1.80 3.72
N PRO A 305 14.04 -2.55 3.60
CA PRO A 305 15.24 -2.06 2.94
C PRO A 305 14.93 -1.52 1.53
N GLY A 306 15.49 -0.35 1.20
CA GLY A 306 15.28 0.33 -0.07
C GLY A 306 14.33 1.53 0.00
N ALA A 307 13.58 1.71 1.07
CA ALA A 307 12.80 2.93 1.28
C ALA A 307 13.74 4.14 1.43
N PRO A 308 13.46 5.28 0.76
CA PRO A 308 14.36 6.43 0.76
C PRO A 308 14.65 6.96 2.17
N TYR A 309 15.91 7.27 2.45
CA TYR A 309 16.37 7.85 3.72
C TYR A 309 16.15 6.98 4.97
N THR A 310 15.80 5.71 4.81
CA THR A 310 15.54 4.80 5.95
C THR A 310 16.72 3.88 6.30
N ASP A 311 17.80 3.92 5.54
CA ASP A 311 19.06 3.24 5.88
C ASP A 311 19.78 4.04 6.97
N ILE A 312 19.42 3.76 8.22
CA ILE A 312 19.90 4.46 9.41
C ILE A 312 20.48 3.47 10.42
N THR A 313 21.29 4.01 11.34
CA THR A 313 21.71 3.26 12.53
C THR A 313 20.69 3.45 13.64
N TYR A 314 20.06 2.36 14.09
CA TYR A 314 19.18 2.38 15.24
C TYR A 314 19.96 2.32 16.54
N ASN A 315 19.52 3.08 17.55
CA ASN A 315 20.14 3.09 18.89
C ASN A 315 19.89 1.77 19.62
N SER A 316 18.74 1.12 19.36
CA SER A 316 18.33 -0.13 20.00
C SER A 316 17.86 -1.13 18.95
N THR A 317 18.10 -2.42 19.21
CA THR A 317 17.59 -3.54 18.43
C THR A 317 16.84 -4.50 19.35
N TRP A 318 15.73 -5.06 18.86
CA TRP A 318 14.84 -5.91 19.63
C TRP A 318 14.89 -7.34 19.09
N SER A 319 15.96 -8.06 19.46
CA SER A 319 16.10 -9.48 19.12
C SER A 319 15.36 -10.34 20.14
N TYR A 320 14.76 -11.45 19.68
CA TYR A 320 14.06 -12.37 20.55
C TYR A 320 14.95 -12.88 21.70
N ASP A 321 14.53 -12.61 22.93
CA ASP A 321 15.27 -12.95 24.15
C ASP A 321 14.32 -12.98 25.37
N LEU A 322 13.87 -14.18 25.72
CA LEU A 322 12.93 -14.36 26.85
C LEU A 322 13.55 -13.98 28.19
N ASP A 323 14.84 -14.16 28.37
CA ASP A 323 15.52 -13.79 29.64
C ASP A 323 15.47 -12.28 29.86
N LYS A 324 15.76 -11.51 28.82
CA LYS A 324 15.62 -10.04 28.86
C LYS A 324 14.18 -9.59 29.09
N ALA A 325 13.23 -10.23 28.41
CA ALA A 325 11.80 -9.92 28.59
C ALA A 325 11.37 -10.15 30.06
N ASN A 326 11.70 -11.29 30.61
CA ASN A 326 11.39 -11.61 32.02
C ASN A 326 12.07 -10.65 33.00
N ALA A 327 13.35 -10.32 32.78
CA ALA A 327 14.07 -9.37 33.64
C ALA A 327 13.42 -7.98 33.64
N LEU A 328 13.02 -7.47 32.49
CA LEU A 328 12.34 -6.18 32.37
C LEU A 328 10.98 -6.17 33.08
N LEU A 329 10.21 -7.24 32.99
CA LEU A 329 8.93 -7.35 33.69
C LEU A 329 9.13 -7.42 35.21
N ASP A 330 10.15 -8.14 35.66
CA ASP A 330 10.52 -8.16 37.09
C ASP A 330 10.93 -6.76 37.57
N GLU A 331 11.76 -6.04 36.84
CA GLU A 331 12.18 -4.68 37.15
C GLU A 331 11.01 -3.70 37.16
N ALA A 332 9.99 -3.91 36.30
CA ALA A 332 8.78 -3.11 36.25
C ALA A 332 7.81 -3.42 37.43
N GLY A 333 8.12 -4.43 38.25
CA GLY A 333 7.32 -4.82 39.41
C GLY A 333 6.22 -5.82 39.12
N TRP A 334 6.19 -6.41 37.93
CA TRP A 334 5.25 -7.46 37.56
C TRP A 334 5.79 -8.84 37.95
N VAL A 335 5.24 -9.40 39.03
CA VAL A 335 5.70 -10.67 39.64
C VAL A 335 4.87 -11.83 39.13
N MET A 336 5.54 -12.92 38.73
CA MET A 336 4.87 -14.14 38.29
C MET A 336 4.04 -14.76 39.40
N ASN A 337 2.76 -15.01 39.14
CA ASN A 337 1.90 -15.85 39.95
C ASN A 337 1.95 -17.29 39.39
N GLU A 338 2.65 -18.17 40.07
CA GLU A 338 2.89 -19.54 39.62
C GLU A 338 1.60 -20.38 39.53
N SER A 339 0.53 -19.98 40.25
CA SER A 339 -0.76 -20.67 40.20
C SER A 339 -1.55 -20.37 38.91
N THR A 340 -1.42 -19.15 38.38
CA THR A 340 -2.16 -18.72 37.18
C THR A 340 -1.27 -18.67 35.93
N GLY A 341 0.05 -18.60 36.11
CA GLY A 341 0.99 -18.34 35.02
C GLY A 341 0.96 -16.90 34.51
N ILE A 342 0.26 -16.00 35.19
CA ILE A 342 0.09 -14.59 34.82
C ILE A 342 0.81 -13.72 35.84
N ARG A 343 1.52 -12.70 35.39
CA ARG A 343 2.18 -11.72 36.27
C ARG A 343 1.18 -10.78 36.90
N GLU A 344 1.49 -10.33 38.12
CA GLU A 344 0.65 -9.44 38.93
C GLU A 344 1.49 -8.30 39.52
N LYS A 345 0.85 -7.14 39.63
CA LYS A 345 1.38 -5.96 40.27
C LYS A 345 0.25 -5.22 41.00
N ASP A 346 0.42 -4.93 42.30
CA ASP A 346 -0.54 -4.24 43.12
C ASP A 346 -1.96 -4.87 43.07
N GLY A 347 -2.04 -6.20 42.99
CA GLY A 347 -3.28 -6.95 42.90
C GLY A 347 -3.92 -7.00 41.51
N GLN A 348 -3.29 -6.40 40.52
CA GLN A 348 -3.73 -6.40 39.11
C GLN A 348 -2.95 -7.43 38.30
N GLN A 349 -3.64 -8.22 37.47
CA GLN A 349 -3.00 -9.09 36.50
C GLN A 349 -2.45 -8.29 35.32
N LEU A 350 -1.34 -8.76 34.76
CA LEU A 350 -0.78 -8.22 33.52
C LEU A 350 -1.58 -8.74 32.33
N SER A 351 -2.71 -8.08 32.09
CA SER A 351 -3.67 -8.43 31.04
C SER A 351 -3.78 -7.29 30.05
N LEU A 352 -3.60 -7.60 28.76
CA LEU A 352 -3.61 -6.65 27.66
C LEU A 352 -4.71 -6.99 26.65
N ASN A 353 -5.28 -5.95 26.06
CA ASN A 353 -6.22 -6.07 24.95
C ASN A 353 -5.51 -5.83 23.62
N TYR A 354 -5.52 -6.84 22.75
CA TYR A 354 -4.97 -6.78 21.41
C TYR A 354 -6.12 -6.70 20.40
N THR A 355 -6.24 -5.54 19.74
CA THR A 355 -7.27 -5.32 18.72
C THR A 355 -6.70 -5.49 17.32
N TYR A 356 -7.52 -5.95 16.38
CA TYR A 356 -7.15 -6.05 14.98
C TYR A 356 -8.36 -5.86 14.07
N TRP A 357 -8.12 -5.32 12.89
CA TRP A 357 -9.13 -5.24 11.85
C TRP A 357 -9.22 -6.61 11.15
N THR A 358 -10.44 -7.19 11.16
CA THR A 358 -10.68 -8.58 10.73
C THR A 358 -10.40 -8.85 9.25
N ASP A 359 -10.51 -7.83 8.39
CA ASP A 359 -10.28 -8.00 6.95
C ASP A 359 -8.79 -7.88 6.54
N LEU A 360 -7.92 -7.49 7.46
CA LEU A 360 -6.48 -7.48 7.17
C LEU A 360 -5.93 -8.90 7.11
N SER A 361 -5.21 -9.18 6.03
CA SER A 361 -4.54 -10.47 5.84
C SER A 361 -3.63 -10.82 7.02
N LEU A 362 -3.74 -12.04 7.52
CA LEU A 362 -2.98 -12.59 8.65
C LEU A 362 -3.21 -11.91 10.02
N ALA A 363 -4.07 -10.91 10.12
CA ALA A 363 -4.23 -10.15 11.36
C ALA A 363 -4.69 -11.02 12.53
N GLN A 364 -5.67 -11.89 12.31
CA GLN A 364 -6.16 -12.81 13.35
C GLN A 364 -5.10 -13.83 13.76
N ASP A 365 -4.46 -14.47 12.80
CA ASP A 365 -3.47 -15.52 13.08
C ASP A 365 -2.24 -14.92 13.77
N MET A 366 -1.83 -13.72 13.38
CA MET A 366 -0.75 -12.99 14.05
C MET A 366 -1.13 -12.64 15.49
N ALA A 367 -2.34 -12.17 15.74
CA ALA A 367 -2.81 -11.87 17.09
C ALA A 367 -2.79 -13.12 18.00
N LEU A 368 -3.22 -14.26 17.49
CA LEU A 368 -3.18 -15.53 18.22
C LEU A 368 -1.74 -16.03 18.48
N ALA A 369 -0.85 -15.89 17.51
CA ALA A 369 0.56 -16.24 17.66
C ALA A 369 1.24 -15.39 18.74
N ILE A 370 1.02 -14.08 18.70
CA ILE A 370 1.58 -13.14 19.69
C ILE A 370 0.98 -13.37 21.08
N LYS A 371 -0.32 -13.62 21.19
CA LYS A 371 -0.95 -14.03 22.44
C LYS A 371 -0.23 -15.24 23.06
N THR A 372 0.04 -16.26 22.28
CA THR A 372 0.73 -17.48 22.71
C THR A 372 2.16 -17.17 23.18
N GLN A 373 2.89 -16.36 22.44
CA GLN A 373 4.27 -15.99 22.78
C GLN A 373 4.35 -15.13 24.04
N LEU A 374 3.45 -14.16 24.21
CA LEU A 374 3.42 -13.29 25.39
C LEU A 374 2.98 -14.06 26.65
N ALA A 375 2.19 -15.11 26.52
CA ALA A 375 1.86 -16.00 27.64
C ALA A 375 3.09 -16.69 28.24
N GLU A 376 4.14 -16.93 27.48
CA GLU A 376 5.38 -17.53 27.95
C GLU A 376 6.12 -16.66 28.99
N VAL A 377 5.90 -15.35 28.96
CA VAL A 377 6.46 -14.41 29.92
C VAL A 377 5.44 -13.91 30.95
N GLY A 378 4.27 -14.55 31.02
CA GLY A 378 3.23 -14.22 32.00
C GLY A 378 2.34 -13.05 31.66
N ILE A 379 2.26 -12.68 30.38
CA ILE A 379 1.33 -11.66 29.88
C ILE A 379 0.08 -12.36 29.33
N ASP A 380 -1.07 -12.05 29.91
CA ASP A 380 -2.38 -12.49 29.44
C ASP A 380 -2.89 -11.54 28.37
N VAL A 381 -3.18 -12.05 27.16
CA VAL A 381 -3.66 -11.25 26.04
C VAL A 381 -5.05 -11.69 25.63
N THR A 382 -5.99 -10.73 25.59
CA THR A 382 -7.29 -10.90 24.96
C THR A 382 -7.23 -10.34 23.55
N THR A 383 -7.55 -11.15 22.55
CA THR A 383 -7.59 -10.72 21.15
C THR A 383 -9.02 -10.36 20.77
N THR A 384 -9.20 -9.19 20.16
CA THR A 384 -10.51 -8.67 19.76
C THR A 384 -10.48 -8.27 18.29
N GLY A 385 -11.16 -9.06 17.45
CA GLY A 385 -11.39 -8.72 16.05
C GLY A 385 -12.52 -7.70 15.91
N GLN A 386 -12.30 -6.70 15.07
CA GLN A 386 -13.23 -5.58 14.86
C GLN A 386 -13.40 -5.31 13.37
N ASP A 387 -14.57 -4.84 12.95
CA ASP A 387 -14.73 -4.25 11.65
C ASP A 387 -13.90 -2.96 11.53
N GLN A 388 -13.64 -2.50 10.30
CA GLN A 388 -12.76 -1.37 10.04
C GLN A 388 -13.16 -0.10 10.79
N MET A 389 -14.44 0.23 10.80
CA MET A 389 -14.95 1.46 11.43
C MET A 389 -14.81 1.42 12.95
N THR A 390 -15.18 0.30 13.56
CA THR A 390 -15.04 0.08 15.01
C THR A 390 -13.56 0.08 15.41
N TRP A 391 -12.72 -0.65 14.68
CA TRP A 391 -11.28 -0.71 14.93
C TRP A 391 -10.64 0.69 14.87
N TRP A 392 -10.99 1.48 13.87
CA TRP A 392 -10.49 2.85 13.74
C TRP A 392 -10.99 3.76 14.85
N THR A 393 -12.30 3.77 15.11
CA THR A 393 -12.93 4.64 16.12
C THR A 393 -12.41 4.35 17.53
N GLU A 394 -12.35 3.07 17.91
CA GLU A 394 -11.79 2.64 19.19
C GLU A 394 -10.28 2.92 19.28
N GLY A 395 -9.56 2.72 18.19
CA GLY A 395 -8.12 3.01 18.11
C GLY A 395 -7.80 4.49 18.29
N VAL A 396 -8.52 5.38 17.63
CA VAL A 396 -8.38 6.84 17.79
C VAL A 396 -8.74 7.29 19.22
N ALA A 397 -9.69 6.62 19.85
CA ALA A 397 -10.05 6.86 21.25
C ALA A 397 -9.01 6.31 22.26
N GLY A 398 -8.00 5.57 21.78
CA GLY A 398 -6.99 4.94 22.62
C GLY A 398 -7.43 3.66 23.32
N ASN A 399 -8.55 3.06 22.91
CA ASN A 399 -9.15 1.89 23.54
C ASN A 399 -8.51 0.58 23.05
N TYR A 400 -7.21 0.46 23.17
CA TYR A 400 -6.41 -0.73 22.87
C TYR A 400 -5.10 -0.66 23.65
N ASP A 401 -4.48 -1.82 23.90
CA ASP A 401 -3.10 -1.90 24.39
C ASP A 401 -2.15 -2.20 23.23
N ILE A 402 -2.47 -3.20 22.43
CA ILE A 402 -1.73 -3.56 21.19
C ILE A 402 -2.73 -3.52 20.04
N THR A 403 -2.33 -3.01 18.90
CA THR A 403 -3.13 -3.12 17.68
C THR A 403 -2.27 -3.47 16.47
N THR A 404 -2.86 -4.17 15.52
CA THR A 404 -2.21 -4.47 14.24
C THR A 404 -2.16 -3.21 13.38
N TRP A 405 -1.03 -2.96 12.78
CA TRP A 405 -0.79 -1.86 11.86
C TRP A 405 0.04 -2.31 10.67
N ASN A 406 0.05 -1.56 9.61
CA ASN A 406 0.91 -1.81 8.45
C ASN A 406 1.48 -0.50 7.94
N THR A 407 2.66 -0.54 7.35
CA THR A 407 3.09 0.51 6.43
C THR A 407 2.32 0.40 5.11
N GLU A 408 2.45 1.36 4.22
CA GLU A 408 1.67 1.39 2.97
C GLU A 408 2.45 0.92 1.73
N GLY A 409 3.74 0.73 1.87
CA GLY A 409 4.61 0.34 0.78
C GLY A 409 5.49 1.47 0.25
N SER A 410 6.45 1.12 -0.58
CA SER A 410 7.60 1.96 -0.94
C SER A 410 7.26 3.30 -1.60
N TYR A 411 6.10 3.43 -2.23
CA TYR A 411 5.74 4.65 -2.95
C TYR A 411 5.34 5.82 -2.03
N THR A 412 4.91 5.53 -0.80
CA THR A 412 4.55 6.54 0.21
C THR A 412 5.50 6.58 1.40
N GLU A 413 6.47 5.67 1.45
CA GLU A 413 7.41 5.54 2.56
C GLU A 413 8.69 6.35 2.35
N PRO A 414 9.26 6.92 3.42
CA PRO A 414 8.73 6.94 4.80
C PRO A 414 7.81 8.11 5.10
N HIS A 415 7.70 9.08 4.19
CA HIS A 415 7.16 10.42 4.44
C HIS A 415 5.70 10.39 4.91
N LYS A 416 4.80 9.73 4.20
CA LYS A 416 3.36 9.73 4.53
C LYS A 416 3.10 9.11 5.89
N PHE A 417 3.65 7.95 6.16
CA PHE A 417 3.50 7.24 7.44
C PHE A 417 3.94 8.12 8.63
N LEU A 418 5.11 8.77 8.52
CA LEU A 418 5.65 9.62 9.57
C LEU A 418 4.84 10.91 9.74
N GLN A 419 4.38 11.51 8.64
CA GLN A 419 3.54 12.72 8.66
C GLN A 419 2.16 12.47 9.28
N GLU A 420 1.54 11.33 9.00
CA GLU A 420 0.23 10.96 9.54
C GLU A 420 0.25 10.80 11.07
N SER A 421 1.38 10.48 11.65
CA SER A 421 1.57 10.39 13.10
C SER A 421 1.44 11.72 13.84
N LEU A 422 1.39 12.84 13.15
CA LEU A 422 1.05 14.16 13.70
C LEU A 422 -0.46 14.42 13.74
N GLY A 423 -1.25 13.55 13.15
CA GLY A 423 -2.70 13.64 13.07
C GLY A 423 -3.43 12.92 14.21
N ALA A 424 -4.53 12.31 13.87
CA ALA A 424 -5.42 11.61 14.81
C ALA A 424 -5.78 10.24 14.25
N ASP A 425 -4.87 9.30 14.35
CA ASP A 425 -5.09 7.89 14.06
C ASP A 425 -4.65 7.00 15.25
N PRO A 426 -4.92 5.70 15.25
CA PRO A 426 -4.53 4.82 16.35
C PRO A 426 -3.03 4.80 16.64
N HIS A 427 -2.17 4.94 15.63
CA HIS A 427 -0.73 5.03 15.79
C HIS A 427 -0.30 6.36 16.41
N ALA A 428 -0.87 7.47 15.93
CA ALA A 428 -0.58 8.82 16.41
C ALA A 428 -0.88 8.99 17.91
N ILE A 429 -1.97 8.40 18.40
CA ILE A 429 -2.36 8.46 19.83
C ILE A 429 -1.23 7.92 20.72
N SER A 430 -0.60 6.83 20.34
CA SER A 430 0.50 6.25 21.10
C SER A 430 1.76 7.14 21.09
N LEU A 431 2.18 7.61 19.92
CA LEU A 431 3.35 8.50 19.80
C LEU A 431 3.17 9.80 20.57
N GLN A 432 2.00 10.40 20.49
CA GLN A 432 1.69 11.68 21.15
C GLN A 432 1.65 11.58 22.68
N ALA A 433 1.59 10.38 23.25
CA ALA A 433 1.70 10.15 24.68
C ALA A 433 3.14 10.16 25.22
N LEU A 434 4.15 10.15 24.36
CA LEU A 434 5.56 10.15 24.74
C LEU A 434 6.02 11.51 25.23
N GLU A 435 6.88 11.54 26.25
CA GLU A 435 7.55 12.76 26.71
C GLU A 435 8.39 13.43 25.65
N ASP A 436 9.04 12.64 24.79
CA ASP A 436 9.89 13.11 23.70
C ASP A 436 9.15 13.21 22.34
N PHE A 437 7.82 13.20 22.35
CA PHE A 437 7.03 13.40 21.13
C PHE A 437 7.38 14.69 20.40
N GLN A 438 7.73 15.76 21.13
CA GLN A 438 8.13 17.02 20.49
C GLN A 438 9.34 16.84 19.58
N SER A 439 10.30 16.02 19.96
CA SER A 439 11.46 15.68 19.12
C SER A 439 11.06 14.98 17.84
N TYR A 440 10.08 14.06 17.91
CA TYR A 440 9.50 13.41 16.75
C TYR A 440 8.78 14.41 15.84
N SER A 441 7.93 15.23 16.42
CA SER A 441 7.15 16.26 15.69
C SER A 441 8.07 17.26 14.99
N ASP A 442 9.10 17.75 15.66
CA ASP A 442 10.07 18.66 15.07
C ASP A 442 10.83 18.02 13.90
N ALA A 443 11.17 16.75 14.02
CA ALA A 443 11.83 15.99 12.96
C ALA A 443 10.91 15.84 11.73
N VAL A 444 9.64 15.48 11.93
CA VAL A 444 8.66 15.36 10.84
C VAL A 444 8.46 16.70 10.15
N ASN A 445 8.34 17.79 10.90
CA ASN A 445 8.21 19.13 10.33
C ASN A 445 9.48 19.54 9.55
N ALA A 446 10.66 19.16 10.03
CA ALA A 446 11.91 19.47 9.35
C ALA A 446 12.02 18.80 7.97
N PHE A 447 11.76 17.50 7.86
CA PHE A 447 11.82 16.85 6.55
C PHE A 447 10.64 17.22 5.64
N SER A 448 9.48 17.57 6.22
CA SER A 448 8.29 17.96 5.46
C SER A 448 8.42 19.34 4.79
N THR A 449 9.43 20.09 5.14
CA THR A 449 9.70 21.44 4.60
C THR A 449 11.11 21.58 4.03
N SER A 450 11.73 20.47 3.62
CA SER A 450 13.09 20.45 3.07
C SER A 450 13.23 19.51 1.87
N ALA A 451 14.07 19.92 0.93
CA ALA A 451 14.60 19.08 -0.14
C ALA A 451 16.12 18.82 0.04
N ASP A 452 16.72 19.31 1.11
CA ASP A 452 18.13 19.08 1.42
C ASP A 452 18.31 17.64 1.94
N PRO A 453 19.08 16.77 1.24
CA PRO A 453 19.25 15.38 1.64
C PRO A 453 19.83 15.19 3.05
N GLU A 454 20.71 16.06 3.51
CA GLU A 454 21.31 15.95 4.85
C GLU A 454 20.27 16.26 5.94
N VAL A 455 19.46 17.29 5.73
CA VAL A 455 18.36 17.65 6.65
C VAL A 455 17.33 16.54 6.71
N VAL A 456 16.90 16.03 5.54
CA VAL A 456 15.92 14.94 5.42
C VAL A 456 16.43 13.67 6.10
N GLN A 457 17.65 13.24 5.80
CA GLN A 457 18.25 12.04 6.39
C GLN A 457 18.34 12.12 7.91
N SER A 458 18.80 13.24 8.44
CA SER A 458 18.91 13.46 9.88
C SER A 458 17.54 13.48 10.58
N ALA A 459 16.56 14.14 9.96
CA ALA A 459 15.22 14.23 10.52
C ALA A 459 14.50 12.87 10.54
N ILE A 460 14.58 12.11 9.45
CA ILE A 460 13.99 10.77 9.39
C ILE A 460 14.65 9.84 10.40
N ALA A 461 15.99 9.88 10.53
CA ALA A 461 16.71 9.10 11.54
C ALA A 461 16.22 9.42 12.96
N THR A 462 16.00 10.69 13.28
CA THR A 462 15.46 11.11 14.58
C THR A 462 14.06 10.54 14.81
N ALA A 463 13.15 10.71 13.86
CA ALA A 463 11.77 10.21 13.98
C ALA A 463 11.72 8.68 14.16
N LEU A 464 12.49 7.94 13.37
CA LEU A 464 12.55 6.48 13.45
C LEU A 464 13.15 6.01 14.78
N ASN A 465 14.18 6.67 15.29
CA ASN A 465 14.77 6.32 16.59
C ASN A 465 13.83 6.63 17.76
N VAL A 466 13.09 7.73 17.74
CA VAL A 466 12.08 8.02 18.78
C VAL A 466 11.07 6.89 18.85
N SER A 467 10.49 6.47 17.74
CA SER A 467 9.53 5.36 17.72
C SER A 467 10.18 4.04 18.16
N ASN A 468 11.34 3.72 17.65
CA ASN A 468 12.03 2.46 17.94
C ASN A 468 12.52 2.36 19.38
N ASP A 469 13.15 3.39 19.92
CA ASP A 469 13.66 3.39 21.29
C ASP A 469 12.54 3.31 22.33
N ASN A 470 11.39 3.87 22.01
CA ASN A 470 10.18 3.82 22.83
C ASN A 470 9.27 2.62 22.55
N VAL A 471 9.62 1.78 21.60
CA VAL A 471 8.84 0.60 21.21
C VAL A 471 7.35 0.95 20.95
N ILE A 472 7.13 1.98 20.15
CA ILE A 472 5.78 2.33 19.70
C ILE A 472 5.42 1.44 18.53
N ASP A 473 6.28 1.37 17.55
CA ASP A 473 6.21 0.44 16.43
C ASP A 473 7.06 -0.80 16.72
N LEU A 474 6.45 -1.97 16.57
CA LEU A 474 7.15 -3.25 16.62
C LEU A 474 6.96 -3.95 15.27
N PRO A 475 7.88 -3.77 14.32
CA PRO A 475 7.83 -4.43 13.03
C PRO A 475 7.94 -5.95 13.18
N ILE A 476 7.09 -6.70 12.49
CA ILE A 476 7.05 -8.16 12.60
C ILE A 476 7.64 -8.83 11.36
N SER A 477 7.12 -8.49 10.17
CA SER A 477 7.55 -9.11 8.91
C SER A 477 7.38 -8.15 7.74
N TYR A 478 8.13 -8.41 6.67
CA TYR A 478 7.95 -7.76 5.39
C TYR A 478 7.03 -8.61 4.52
N SER A 479 5.90 -8.05 4.10
CA SER A 479 4.91 -8.76 3.31
C SER A 479 5.34 -8.94 1.86
N LYS A 480 4.68 -9.87 1.19
CA LYS A 480 4.86 -10.20 -0.23
C LYS A 480 3.57 -10.02 -1.00
N ASP A 481 3.67 -9.78 -2.27
CA ASP A 481 2.58 -9.96 -3.21
C ASP A 481 2.71 -11.26 -3.99
N LEU A 482 1.56 -11.77 -4.42
CA LEU A 482 1.38 -13.10 -4.98
C LEU A 482 0.61 -13.00 -6.29
N VAL A 483 0.92 -13.88 -7.22
CA VAL A 483 0.13 -14.08 -8.44
C VAL A 483 0.04 -15.55 -8.76
N VAL A 484 -1.14 -16.00 -9.18
CA VAL A 484 -1.35 -17.33 -9.76
C VAL A 484 -2.10 -17.18 -11.08
N TYR A 485 -1.80 -18.02 -12.03
CA TYR A 485 -2.35 -17.93 -13.38
C TYR A 485 -2.44 -19.26 -14.09
N ASN A 486 -3.33 -19.31 -15.07
CA ASN A 486 -3.46 -20.45 -15.97
C ASN A 486 -2.30 -20.49 -16.96
N SER A 487 -1.43 -21.49 -16.84
CA SER A 487 -0.21 -21.62 -17.65
C SER A 487 -0.46 -21.90 -19.13
N SER A 488 -1.68 -22.31 -19.50
CA SER A 488 -2.05 -22.47 -20.93
C SER A 488 -2.25 -21.13 -21.65
N LYS A 489 -2.50 -20.05 -20.90
CA LYS A 489 -2.72 -18.69 -21.43
C LYS A 489 -1.62 -17.71 -21.07
N ILE A 490 -0.97 -17.90 -19.93
CA ILE A 490 0.01 -16.97 -19.37
C ILE A 490 1.30 -17.73 -19.08
N ALA A 491 2.41 -17.25 -19.61
CA ALA A 491 3.74 -17.82 -19.40
C ALA A 491 4.40 -17.29 -18.11
N GLY A 492 4.02 -16.11 -17.63
CA GLY A 492 4.59 -15.51 -16.44
C GLY A 492 4.07 -14.11 -16.15
N TYR A 493 4.52 -13.58 -15.02
CA TYR A 493 4.29 -12.21 -14.59
C TYR A 493 5.56 -11.65 -13.97
N THR A 494 5.93 -10.44 -14.33
CA THR A 494 7.06 -9.72 -13.74
C THR A 494 6.55 -8.62 -12.81
N PHE A 495 6.82 -8.74 -11.51
CA PHE A 495 6.42 -7.70 -10.55
C PHE A 495 7.15 -6.39 -10.83
N SER A 496 6.42 -5.28 -10.71
CA SER A 496 7.01 -3.95 -10.74
C SER A 496 7.74 -3.63 -9.42
N SER A 497 8.46 -2.52 -9.38
CA SER A 497 9.09 -2.02 -8.15
C SER A 497 8.10 -1.60 -7.06
N VAL A 498 6.81 -1.50 -7.41
CA VAL A 498 5.69 -1.27 -6.50
C VAL A 498 4.71 -2.45 -6.63
N PRO A 499 5.00 -3.60 -5.99
CA PRO A 499 4.30 -4.86 -6.26
C PRO A 499 2.81 -4.85 -5.96
N GLN A 500 2.31 -3.94 -5.12
CA GLN A 500 0.88 -3.82 -4.83
C GLN A 500 0.06 -3.30 -6.02
N PHE A 501 0.69 -2.78 -7.07
CA PHE A 501 0.02 -2.40 -8.31
C PHE A 501 0.16 -3.49 -9.36
N PHE A 502 -0.97 -3.93 -9.91
CA PHE A 502 -1.00 -4.81 -11.06
C PHE A 502 -0.67 -4.02 -12.33
N GLU A 503 0.28 -4.55 -13.10
CA GLU A 503 0.70 -3.96 -14.38
C GLU A 503 0.39 -4.93 -15.51
N ILE A 504 -0.57 -4.58 -16.36
CA ILE A 504 -1.00 -5.44 -17.48
C ILE A 504 0.14 -5.76 -18.45
N ASP A 505 1.05 -4.81 -18.67
CA ASP A 505 2.19 -4.98 -19.58
C ASP A 505 3.21 -6.00 -19.06
N ASN A 506 3.15 -6.33 -17.77
CA ASN A 506 4.03 -7.32 -17.13
C ASN A 506 3.48 -8.74 -17.19
N VAL A 507 2.28 -8.93 -17.70
CA VAL A 507 1.73 -10.25 -18.01
C VAL A 507 2.38 -10.75 -19.29
N GLN A 508 2.99 -11.94 -19.23
CA GLN A 508 3.65 -12.57 -20.36
C GLN A 508 2.70 -13.62 -20.95
N PRO A 509 2.10 -13.37 -22.10
CA PRO A 509 1.21 -14.34 -22.73
C PRO A 509 1.96 -15.64 -23.09
N ALA A 510 1.27 -16.78 -23.03
CA ALA A 510 1.79 -18.03 -23.56
C ALA A 510 1.80 -18.00 -25.09
N GLU A 511 2.79 -18.67 -25.73
CA GLU A 511 2.93 -18.76 -27.17
C GLU A 511 1.82 -19.65 -27.81
#